data_6d329ca7452fbc70bcd9a76567a638ba
#
_entry.id   6d329ca7452fbc70bcd9a76567a638ba
#
_cell.length_a   1.000
_cell.length_b   1.000
_cell.length_c   1.000
_cell.angle_alpha   90.00
_cell.angle_beta   90.00
_cell.angle_gamma   90.00
#
_symmetry.space_group_name_H-M   'P 1'
#
loop_
_entity.id
_entity.type
_entity.pdbx_description
1 polymer ?
#
loop_
_entity_poly.entity_id
_entity_poly.type
_entity_poly.pdbx_seq_one_letter_code
_entity_poly.pdbx_strand_id
1 'polypeptide(L)'
;MNKTKKWLAHVLTLAMVICSISVLSFGQQAKSEAASGSFQDLNQSQFVSAMGAGWNLGNQLEAANNGVPSETAWGNPTITENLIKAVKNAGFTSIRIPVSYMGHIGSDSNYTVDAGWLNRVQ
;
A
#
# COMPACT_ATOMS: atom_id res chain seq x y z
N MET A 1 -45.80 -16.79 33.41
CA MET A 1 -45.13 -15.83 32.52
C MET A 1 -45.59 -16.12 31.09
N ASN A 2 -46.25 -15.17 30.43
CA ASN A 2 -46.99 -15.39 29.20
C ASN A 2 -46.03 -15.70 28.02
N LYS A 3 -46.37 -16.61 27.11
CA LYS A 3 -45.51 -17.05 25.97
C LYS A 3 -44.99 -15.88 25.13
N THR A 4 -45.78 -14.82 25.01
CA THR A 4 -45.37 -13.58 24.30
C THR A 4 -44.24 -12.79 24.97
N LYS A 5 -44.19 -12.78 26.32
CA LYS A 5 -43.09 -12.12 27.08
C LYS A 5 -41.75 -12.89 26.96
N LYS A 6 -41.80 -14.20 26.85
CA LYS A 6 -40.63 -15.02 26.61
C LYS A 6 -40.05 -14.83 25.21
N TRP A 7 -40.95 -14.75 24.21
CA TRP A 7 -40.54 -14.53 22.83
C TRP A 7 -39.89 -13.13 22.63
N LEU A 8 -40.50 -12.09 23.26
CA LEU A 8 -39.97 -10.73 23.21
C LEU A 8 -38.57 -10.63 23.85
N ALA A 9 -38.33 -11.35 24.94
CA ALA A 9 -37.03 -11.42 25.62
C ALA A 9 -35.94 -12.04 24.72
N HIS A 10 -36.28 -13.11 23.98
CA HIS A 10 -35.32 -13.75 23.06
C HIS A 10 -35.02 -12.91 21.84
N VAL A 11 -35.99 -12.16 21.31
CA VAL A 11 -35.76 -11.23 20.20
C VAL A 11 -34.87 -10.06 20.64
N LEU A 12 -35.06 -9.56 21.86
CA LEU A 12 -34.25 -8.46 22.39
C LEU A 12 -32.79 -8.87 22.65
N THR A 13 -32.56 -10.12 23.19
CA THR A 13 -31.22 -10.66 23.40
C THR A 13 -30.50 -10.95 22.08
N LEU A 14 -31.22 -11.44 21.07
CA LEU A 14 -30.66 -11.69 19.74
C LEU A 14 -30.26 -10.37 19.05
N ALA A 15 -31.06 -9.32 19.19
CA ALA A 15 -30.75 -7.99 18.66
C ALA A 15 -29.50 -7.35 19.32
N MET A 16 -29.30 -7.55 20.63
CA MET A 16 -28.10 -7.07 21.32
C MET A 16 -26.83 -7.83 20.91
N VAL A 17 -26.93 -9.12 20.64
CA VAL A 17 -25.79 -9.93 20.18
C VAL A 17 -25.39 -9.54 18.76
N ILE A 18 -26.34 -9.23 17.89
CA ILE A 18 -26.04 -8.78 16.52
C ILE A 18 -25.43 -7.37 16.53
N CYS A 19 -25.85 -6.50 17.44
CA CYS A 19 -25.30 -5.14 17.56
C CYS A 19 -23.86 -5.14 18.12
N SER A 20 -23.49 -6.10 18.96
CA SER A 20 -22.13 -6.21 19.51
C SER A 20 -21.12 -6.81 18.52
N ILE A 21 -21.55 -7.52 17.49
CA ILE A 21 -20.67 -8.07 16.45
C ILE A 21 -20.31 -7.01 15.40
N SER A 22 -21.14 -5.98 15.22
CA SER A 22 -20.91 -4.92 14.23
C SER A 22 -19.91 -3.84 14.65
N VAL A 23 -19.47 -3.80 15.92
CA VAL A 23 -18.54 -2.78 16.42
C VAL A 23 -17.07 -3.25 16.37
N LEU A 24 -16.81 -4.53 16.09
CA LEU A 24 -15.47 -5.10 16.04
C LEU A 24 -14.79 -5.06 14.66
N SER A 25 -15.44 -4.46 13.65
CA SER A 25 -14.90 -4.39 12.29
C SER A 25 -14.36 -3.01 11.90
N PHE A 26 -14.33 -2.04 12.82
CA PHE A 26 -13.69 -0.74 12.59
C PHE A 26 -12.36 -0.69 13.34
N GLY A 27 -11.30 -1.06 12.66
CA GLY A 27 -9.96 -0.89 13.23
C GLY A 27 -8.86 -1.83 12.72
N GLN A 28 -9.06 -2.55 11.63
CA GLN A 28 -7.91 -3.08 10.92
C GLN A 28 -7.36 -1.97 10.00
N GLN A 29 -6.60 -1.04 10.59
CA GLN A 29 -5.53 -0.40 9.84
C GLN A 29 -4.71 -1.55 9.26
N ALA A 30 -4.67 -1.63 7.93
CA ALA A 30 -3.70 -2.46 7.25
C ALA A 30 -2.32 -2.02 7.76
N LYS A 31 -1.78 -2.76 8.71
CA LYS A 31 -0.39 -2.64 9.10
C LYS A 31 0.36 -3.06 7.85
N SER A 32 0.92 -2.09 7.14
CA SER A 32 1.94 -2.37 6.13
C SER A 32 2.98 -3.22 6.85
N GLU A 33 3.01 -4.52 6.59
CA GLU A 33 4.16 -5.33 6.94
C GLU A 33 5.31 -4.81 6.08
N ALA A 34 6.02 -3.82 6.62
CA ALA A 34 7.36 -3.55 6.16
C ALA A 34 8.08 -4.90 6.18
N ALA A 35 8.57 -5.33 5.03
CA ALA A 35 9.33 -6.56 4.92
C ALA A 35 10.30 -6.63 6.10
N SER A 36 10.18 -7.65 6.94
CA SER A 36 11.01 -7.85 8.13
C SER A 36 12.43 -8.29 7.72
N GLY A 37 13.07 -7.46 6.90
CA GLY A 37 14.51 -7.54 6.71
C GLY A 37 15.16 -7.01 7.98
N SER A 38 15.98 -7.81 8.63
CA SER A 38 16.79 -7.30 9.72
C SER A 38 17.65 -6.15 9.20
N PHE A 39 17.56 -4.99 9.87
CA PHE A 39 18.46 -3.87 9.57
C PHE A 39 19.90 -4.37 9.69
N GLN A 40 20.71 -4.15 8.65
CA GLN A 40 22.13 -4.46 8.64
C GLN A 40 22.88 -3.15 8.74
N ASP A 41 23.70 -3.03 9.77
CA ASP A 41 24.60 -1.88 9.94
C ASP A 41 25.80 -2.07 9.02
N LEU A 42 25.71 -1.50 7.81
CA LEU A 42 26.74 -1.57 6.78
C LEU A 42 27.52 -0.26 6.72
N ASN A 43 28.85 -0.33 6.66
CA ASN A 43 29.63 0.84 6.31
C ASN A 43 29.44 1.20 4.81
N GLN A 44 29.89 2.39 4.39
CA GLN A 44 29.70 2.89 3.03
C GLN A 44 30.16 1.91 1.94
N SER A 45 31.33 1.32 2.08
CA SER A 45 31.89 0.38 1.07
C SER A 45 31.07 -0.90 0.99
N GLN A 46 30.64 -1.43 2.12
CA GLN A 46 29.77 -2.60 2.21
C GLN A 46 28.41 -2.32 1.58
N PHE A 47 27.84 -1.14 1.85
CA PHE A 47 26.55 -0.72 1.27
C PHE A 47 26.64 -0.63 -0.26
N VAL A 48 27.64 0.08 -0.79
CA VAL A 48 27.85 0.20 -2.24
C VAL A 48 28.07 -1.17 -2.89
N SER A 49 28.86 -2.03 -2.26
CA SER A 49 29.08 -3.41 -2.75
C SER A 49 27.78 -4.22 -2.75
N ALA A 50 26.94 -4.10 -1.71
CA ALA A 50 25.68 -4.80 -1.60
C ALA A 50 24.64 -4.30 -2.62
N MET A 51 24.69 -3.03 -3.02
CA MET A 51 23.80 -2.49 -4.06
C MET A 51 24.02 -3.18 -5.41
N GLY A 52 25.25 -3.57 -5.75
CA GLY A 52 25.60 -4.25 -7.00
C GLY A 52 25.14 -3.51 -8.25
N ALA A 53 24.69 -4.25 -9.27
CA ALA A 53 24.11 -3.67 -10.47
C ALA A 53 22.68 -3.19 -10.19
N GLY A 54 22.44 -1.90 -10.43
CA GLY A 54 21.15 -1.28 -10.24
C GLY A 54 20.35 -1.15 -11.54
N TRP A 55 19.02 -1.18 -11.43
CA TRP A 55 18.10 -0.90 -12.52
C TRP A 55 17.20 0.27 -12.18
N ASN A 56 16.85 1.11 -13.18
CA ASN A 56 15.97 2.25 -12.97
C ASN A 56 14.58 1.95 -13.54
N LEU A 57 13.57 1.89 -12.67
CA LEU A 57 12.18 1.81 -13.05
C LEU A 57 11.69 3.22 -13.42
N GLY A 58 12.13 3.71 -14.57
CA GLY A 58 11.79 5.06 -15.07
C GLY A 58 10.58 5.07 -15.98
N ASN A 59 10.02 6.27 -16.17
CA ASN A 59 8.86 6.53 -17.03
C ASN A 59 7.57 5.82 -16.59
N GLN A 60 7.44 5.59 -15.31
CA GLN A 60 6.31 4.89 -14.70
C GLN A 60 5.62 5.79 -13.65
N LEU A 61 6.05 5.72 -12.40
CA LEU A 61 5.40 6.44 -11.29
C LEU A 61 5.72 7.95 -11.27
N GLU A 62 6.67 8.41 -12.05
CA GLU A 62 6.96 9.83 -12.30
C GLU A 62 6.37 10.35 -13.61
N ALA A 63 5.93 9.46 -14.52
CA ALA A 63 5.31 9.85 -15.79
C ALA A 63 3.98 10.56 -15.53
N ALA A 64 3.76 11.71 -16.15
CA ALA A 64 2.59 12.53 -15.87
C ALA A 64 1.89 13.02 -17.13
N ASN A 65 0.55 13.04 -17.08
CA ASN A 65 -0.30 13.77 -18.04
C ASN A 65 -0.92 14.97 -17.33
N ASN A 66 -0.75 16.16 -17.91
CA ASN A 66 -1.27 17.42 -17.33
C ASN A 66 -0.88 17.63 -15.86
N GLY A 67 0.33 17.22 -15.48
CA GLY A 67 0.84 17.36 -14.12
C GLY A 67 0.37 16.31 -13.12
N VAL A 68 -0.45 15.33 -13.54
CA VAL A 68 -0.90 14.23 -12.67
C VAL A 68 -0.15 12.95 -13.05
N PRO A 69 0.63 12.35 -12.15
CA PRO A 69 1.35 11.11 -12.38
C PRO A 69 0.42 9.92 -12.64
N SER A 70 0.85 9.08 -13.58
CA SER A 70 0.17 7.82 -13.90
C SER A 70 1.17 6.89 -14.59
N GLU A 71 1.19 5.62 -14.20
CA GLU A 71 2.11 4.62 -14.76
C GLU A 71 2.06 4.51 -16.29
N THR A 72 0.93 4.86 -16.88
CA THR A 72 0.69 4.73 -18.32
C THR A 72 0.74 6.08 -19.07
N ALA A 73 1.08 7.17 -18.38
CA ALA A 73 1.02 8.52 -18.93
C ALA A 73 1.85 8.69 -20.22
N TRP A 74 2.98 8.01 -20.33
CA TRP A 74 3.89 8.08 -21.48
C TRP A 74 3.87 6.80 -22.33
N GLY A 75 2.79 6.04 -22.28
CA GLY A 75 2.56 4.87 -23.13
C GLY A 75 3.17 3.55 -22.61
N ASN A 76 3.75 3.55 -21.44
CA ASN A 76 4.24 2.33 -20.81
C ASN A 76 3.09 1.50 -20.23
N PRO A 77 3.20 0.16 -20.21
CA PRO A 77 2.25 -0.68 -19.51
C PRO A 77 2.42 -0.54 -17.99
N THR A 78 1.37 -0.87 -17.24
CA THR A 78 1.42 -0.91 -15.78
C THR A 78 2.51 -1.86 -15.27
N ILE A 79 3.23 -1.47 -14.23
CA ILE A 79 4.24 -2.29 -13.56
C ILE A 79 3.60 -3.55 -12.99
N THR A 80 4.25 -4.68 -13.23
CA THR A 80 3.82 -5.97 -12.70
C THR A 80 4.90 -6.61 -11.84
N GLU A 81 4.50 -7.47 -10.90
CA GLU A 81 5.43 -8.26 -10.11
C GLU A 81 6.35 -9.13 -11.00
N ASN A 82 5.82 -9.65 -12.11
CA ASN A 82 6.59 -10.44 -13.06
C ASN A 82 7.71 -9.64 -13.71
N LEU A 83 7.49 -8.36 -14.01
CA LEU A 83 8.55 -7.48 -14.52
C LEU A 83 9.66 -7.34 -13.47
N ILE A 84 9.33 -7.08 -12.21
CA ILE A 84 10.33 -6.93 -11.13
C ILE A 84 11.09 -8.24 -10.90
N LYS A 85 10.39 -9.38 -10.94
CA LYS A 85 11.03 -10.72 -10.87
C LYS A 85 11.97 -10.96 -12.04
N ALA A 86 11.61 -10.57 -13.26
CA ALA A 86 12.47 -10.70 -14.42
C ALA A 86 13.74 -9.85 -14.31
N VAL A 87 13.63 -8.60 -13.82
CA VAL A 87 14.77 -7.72 -13.54
C VAL A 87 15.71 -8.36 -12.51
N LYS A 88 15.15 -8.88 -11.41
CA LYS A 88 15.92 -9.59 -10.39
C LYS A 88 16.64 -10.82 -10.97
N ASN A 89 15.94 -11.61 -11.77
CA ASN A 89 16.51 -12.83 -12.40
C ASN A 89 17.60 -12.51 -13.44
N ALA A 90 17.56 -11.31 -14.02
CA ALA A 90 18.60 -10.80 -14.90
C ALA A 90 19.89 -10.37 -14.15
N GLY A 91 19.90 -10.46 -12.81
CA GLY A 91 21.06 -10.19 -11.97
C GLY A 91 21.14 -8.81 -11.36
N PHE A 92 20.09 -7.98 -11.50
CA PHE A 92 20.03 -6.69 -10.81
C PHE A 92 19.71 -6.90 -9.33
N THR A 93 20.46 -6.25 -8.46
CA THR A 93 20.35 -6.40 -7.00
C THR A 93 19.81 -5.17 -6.30
N SER A 94 19.74 -4.05 -7.02
CA SER A 94 19.09 -2.82 -6.55
C SER A 94 18.21 -2.23 -7.62
N ILE A 95 17.20 -1.46 -7.17
CA ILE A 95 16.26 -0.76 -8.05
C ILE A 95 16.10 0.69 -7.57
N ARG A 96 16.12 1.64 -8.50
CA ARG A 96 15.70 3.01 -8.25
C ARG A 96 14.30 3.19 -8.79
N ILE A 97 13.40 3.69 -7.96
CA ILE A 97 12.00 3.93 -8.32
C ILE A 97 11.74 5.44 -8.23
N PRO A 98 11.76 6.18 -9.37
CA PRO A 98 11.31 7.55 -9.39
C PRO A 98 9.81 7.61 -9.16
N VAL A 99 9.37 8.52 -8.28
CA VAL A 99 7.95 8.72 -7.97
C VAL A 99 7.65 10.21 -7.91
N SER A 100 6.55 10.62 -8.51
CA SER A 100 6.00 11.96 -8.32
C SER A 100 4.68 11.87 -7.56
N TYR A 101 4.49 12.77 -6.61
CA TYR A 101 3.25 12.92 -5.85
C TYR A 101 2.44 14.14 -6.30
N MET A 102 2.89 14.84 -7.34
CA MET A 102 2.22 16.01 -7.89
C MET A 102 0.80 15.66 -8.31
N GLY A 103 -0.22 16.42 -7.90
CA GLY A 103 -1.62 16.09 -8.17
C GLY A 103 -2.22 14.97 -7.33
N HIS A 104 -1.42 14.26 -6.54
CA HIS A 104 -1.88 13.27 -5.56
C HIS A 104 -1.78 13.75 -4.11
N ILE A 105 -1.37 15.02 -3.91
CA ILE A 105 -1.34 15.66 -2.60
C ILE A 105 -2.55 16.58 -2.49
N GLY A 106 -3.34 16.39 -1.43
CA GLY A 106 -4.48 17.23 -1.10
C GLY A 106 -4.06 18.65 -0.73
N SER A 107 -4.99 19.59 -0.88
CA SER A 107 -4.81 20.99 -0.47
C SER A 107 -5.16 21.25 1.02
N ASP A 108 -5.41 20.18 1.78
CA ASP A 108 -5.63 20.28 3.23
C ASP A 108 -4.34 20.68 3.97
N SER A 109 -4.49 21.13 5.22
CA SER A 109 -3.35 21.61 6.05
C SER A 109 -2.30 20.54 6.33
N ASN A 110 -2.61 19.26 6.14
CA ASN A 110 -1.71 18.14 6.39
C ASN A 110 -1.04 17.62 5.11
N TYR A 111 -1.37 18.20 3.94
CA TYR A 111 -0.87 17.74 2.65
C TYR A 111 -1.07 16.23 2.43
N THR A 112 -2.28 15.75 2.75
CA THR A 112 -2.60 14.32 2.71
C THR A 112 -2.40 13.76 1.31
N VAL A 113 -1.63 12.69 1.20
CA VAL A 113 -1.40 11.98 -0.06
C VAL A 113 -2.59 11.05 -0.34
N ASP A 114 -3.00 11.00 -1.61
CA ASP A 114 -4.02 10.04 -2.06
C ASP A 114 -3.65 8.61 -1.69
N ALA A 115 -4.55 7.93 -0.98
CA ALA A 115 -4.27 6.60 -0.43
C ALA A 115 -4.10 5.54 -1.54
N GLY A 116 -4.82 5.68 -2.65
CA GLY A 116 -4.69 4.77 -3.79
C GLY A 116 -3.31 4.86 -4.43
N TRP A 117 -2.82 6.10 -4.62
CA TRP A 117 -1.48 6.32 -5.15
C TRP A 117 -0.40 5.85 -4.18
N LEU A 118 -0.53 6.16 -2.89
CA LEU A 118 0.41 5.72 -1.87
C LEU A 118 0.51 4.19 -1.80
N ASN A 119 -0.63 3.49 -1.79
CA ASN A 119 -0.68 2.02 -1.81
C ASN A 119 -0.07 1.43 -3.09
N ARG A 120 -0.13 2.17 -4.21
CA ARG A 120 0.48 1.73 -5.46
C ARG A 120 2.01 1.84 -5.44
N VAL A 121 2.53 2.83 -4.74
CA VAL A 121 3.97 3.07 -4.58
C VAL A 121 4.61 2.05 -3.63
N GLN A 122 3.88 1.62 -2.60
CA GLN A 122 4.32 0.62 -1.61
C GLN A 122 4.23 -0.81 -2.14
#